data_8f3c60b082a5032e746416eb4db89726
#
_entry.id   8f3c60b082a5032e746416eb4db89726
#
_cell.length_a   1.000
_cell.length_b   1.000
_cell.length_c   1.000
_cell.angle_alpha   90.00
_cell.angle_beta   90.00
_cell.angle_gamma   90.00
#
_symmetry.space_group_name_H-M   'P 1'
#
loop_
_entity.id
_entity.type
_entity.pdbx_description
1 polymer ?
#
loop_
_entity_poly.entity_id
_entity_poly.type
_entity_poly.pdbx_seq_one_letter_code
_entity_poly.pdbx_strand_id
1 'polypeptide(L)'
;MIIDKKGAHKLASLNPYKSVDKLLEPDFNKHFVGIKNISSIPNTLMHKLEKEGFTLHTIDKKSTLAGRAVDTDLYNPITGHYMSGSSSGTAINVFAGINDLGIGNDGGGSVLAPAMCLNITGFISKLIEEDRNMSLRPNTDGIVAGNSIGFMVRDREILKKAIKVSIGVEANYNDSIVYSDKDYKGIKSKTIELKDANEDRSILVPYLLDLLKECDVLMLSEGPVDLHGFGDSLFGHFDVRTKEIQRQAAKGYLRVCNIANATALCLPQKELGVATLLICESKKEKIAKMLGLMEKVEDVHDELIERYFLDYNSYFNEGYKV
;
A
#
# COMPACT_ATOMS: atom_id res chain seq x y z
N MET A 1 0.38 -16.04 12.40
CA MET A 1 -0.75 -17.02 12.29
C MET A 1 -0.78 -17.58 10.88
N ILE A 2 -0.81 -18.89 10.70
CA ILE A 2 -0.96 -19.51 9.36
C ILE A 2 -2.43 -19.36 8.98
N ILE A 3 -2.71 -18.55 7.98
CA ILE A 3 -4.07 -18.35 7.48
C ILE A 3 -4.52 -19.64 6.80
N ASP A 4 -5.67 -20.18 7.21
CA ASP A 4 -6.28 -21.33 6.56
C ASP A 4 -6.71 -20.96 5.14
N LYS A 5 -6.03 -21.51 4.14
CA LYS A 5 -6.27 -21.23 2.72
C LYS A 5 -7.68 -21.57 2.26
N LYS A 6 -8.26 -22.64 2.80
CA LYS A 6 -9.65 -23.03 2.49
C LYS A 6 -10.63 -22.02 3.10
N GLY A 7 -10.36 -21.58 4.34
CA GLY A 7 -11.11 -20.50 4.98
C GLY A 7 -11.02 -19.19 4.23
N ALA A 8 -9.83 -18.81 3.77
CA ALA A 8 -9.60 -17.62 2.95
C ALA A 8 -10.41 -17.66 1.63
N HIS A 9 -10.39 -18.78 0.93
CA HIS A 9 -11.16 -18.98 -0.32
C HIS A 9 -12.67 -18.94 -0.06
N LYS A 10 -13.14 -19.57 1.01
CA LYS A 10 -14.54 -19.52 1.43
C LYS A 10 -14.97 -18.10 1.79
N LEU A 11 -14.14 -17.32 2.50
CA LEU A 11 -14.41 -15.92 2.81
C LEU A 11 -14.48 -15.06 1.53
N ALA A 12 -13.58 -15.28 0.58
CA ALA A 12 -13.62 -14.63 -0.73
C ALA A 12 -14.92 -14.96 -1.50
N SER A 13 -15.38 -16.21 -1.44
CA SER A 13 -16.63 -16.66 -2.04
C SER A 13 -17.87 -15.99 -1.42
N LEU A 14 -17.88 -15.81 -0.09
CA LEU A 14 -18.95 -15.11 0.61
C LEU A 14 -18.90 -13.59 0.36
N ASN A 15 -17.72 -13.06 0.10
CA ASN A 15 -17.46 -11.65 -0.24
C ASN A 15 -18.18 -10.65 0.70
N PRO A 16 -18.02 -10.77 2.03
CA PRO A 16 -18.79 -9.97 2.99
C PRO A 16 -18.46 -8.47 2.88
N TYR A 17 -17.25 -8.14 2.45
CA TYR A 17 -16.80 -6.76 2.23
C TYR A 17 -17.11 -6.21 0.84
N LYS A 18 -17.70 -7.01 -0.06
CA LYS A 18 -17.95 -6.64 -1.46
C LYS A 18 -16.69 -6.21 -2.22
N SER A 19 -15.53 -6.68 -1.80
CA SER A 19 -14.19 -6.28 -2.27
C SER A 19 -13.66 -7.14 -3.42
N VAL A 20 -14.31 -8.28 -3.71
CA VAL A 20 -13.95 -9.20 -4.78
C VAL A 20 -14.89 -8.99 -5.99
N ASP A 21 -14.32 -8.66 -7.15
CA ASP A 21 -15.05 -8.60 -8.41
C ASP A 21 -15.13 -9.98 -9.08
N LYS A 22 -14.06 -10.77 -8.98
CA LYS A 22 -14.02 -12.13 -9.53
C LYS A 22 -13.17 -13.03 -8.64
N LEU A 23 -13.74 -14.17 -8.27
CA LEU A 23 -13.06 -15.27 -7.60
C LEU A 23 -12.56 -16.28 -8.64
N LEU A 24 -11.35 -16.79 -8.42
CA LEU A 24 -10.69 -17.79 -9.26
C LEU A 24 -10.34 -19.01 -8.41
N GLU A 25 -10.19 -20.18 -9.04
CA GLU A 25 -9.71 -21.39 -8.38
C GLU A 25 -8.18 -21.32 -8.22
N PRO A 26 -7.65 -21.19 -7.00
CA PRO A 26 -6.21 -21.10 -6.77
C PRO A 26 -5.57 -22.47 -6.55
N ASP A 27 -4.26 -22.54 -6.68
CA ASP A 27 -3.48 -23.63 -6.09
C ASP A 27 -3.34 -23.38 -4.58
N PHE A 28 -4.00 -24.19 -3.76
CA PHE A 28 -4.02 -24.04 -2.29
C PHE A 28 -2.66 -24.26 -1.61
N ASN A 29 -1.65 -24.77 -2.32
CA ASN A 29 -0.28 -24.91 -1.81
C ASN A 29 0.59 -23.67 -2.03
N LYS A 30 0.03 -22.63 -2.71
CA LYS A 30 0.73 -21.40 -3.06
C LYS A 30 0.21 -20.20 -2.27
N HIS A 31 0.95 -19.08 -2.34
CA HIS A 31 0.50 -17.81 -1.82
C HIS A 31 -0.59 -17.21 -2.70
N PHE A 32 -1.69 -16.79 -2.11
CA PHE A 32 -2.82 -16.21 -2.80
C PHE A 32 -2.56 -14.76 -3.20
N VAL A 33 -2.85 -14.42 -4.45
CA VAL A 33 -2.66 -13.08 -5.00
C VAL A 33 -4.00 -12.49 -5.41
N GLY A 34 -4.28 -11.28 -4.93
CA GLY A 34 -5.35 -10.43 -5.41
C GLY A 34 -4.80 -9.33 -6.32
N ILE A 35 -5.46 -9.10 -7.46
CA ILE A 35 -5.08 -8.05 -8.40
C ILE A 35 -6.20 -7.04 -8.53
N LYS A 36 -5.88 -5.76 -8.33
CA LYS A 36 -6.80 -4.66 -8.61
C LYS A 36 -7.33 -4.77 -10.04
N ASN A 37 -8.64 -4.68 -10.22
CA ASN A 37 -9.32 -4.79 -11.52
C ASN A 37 -8.98 -3.59 -12.45
N ILE A 38 -7.77 -3.59 -13.02
CA ILE A 38 -7.27 -2.57 -13.92
C ILE A 38 -6.31 -3.15 -14.96
N SER A 39 -6.46 -2.75 -16.23
CA SER A 39 -5.67 -3.26 -17.36
C SER A 39 -4.18 -2.81 -17.37
N SER A 40 -3.81 -1.84 -16.54
CA SER A 40 -2.43 -1.33 -16.50
C SER A 40 -1.45 -2.20 -15.71
N ILE A 41 -1.94 -3.24 -15.01
CA ILE A 41 -1.10 -4.27 -14.37
C ILE A 41 -0.90 -5.39 -15.41
N PRO A 42 0.35 -5.61 -15.88
CA PRO A 42 0.59 -6.57 -16.96
C PRO A 42 0.57 -8.01 -16.45
N ASN A 43 0.07 -8.93 -17.28
CA ASN A 43 0.03 -10.36 -16.97
C ASN A 43 1.44 -10.96 -16.80
N THR A 44 2.48 -10.36 -17.37
CA THR A 44 3.87 -10.78 -17.21
C THR A 44 4.32 -10.81 -15.75
N LEU A 45 3.85 -9.85 -14.94
CA LEU A 45 4.11 -9.84 -13.50
C LEU A 45 3.54 -11.09 -12.82
N MET A 46 2.27 -11.42 -13.13
CA MET A 46 1.65 -12.61 -12.53
C MET A 46 2.35 -13.89 -12.96
N HIS A 47 2.74 -14.02 -14.24
CA HIS A 47 3.48 -15.17 -14.73
C HIS A 47 4.85 -15.34 -14.04
N LYS A 48 5.54 -14.24 -13.69
CA LYS A 48 6.79 -14.30 -12.90
C LYS A 48 6.51 -14.81 -11.49
N LEU A 49 5.48 -14.29 -10.83
CA LEU A 49 5.09 -14.67 -9.47
C LEU A 49 4.63 -16.13 -9.40
N GLU A 50 3.87 -16.62 -10.37
CA GLU A 50 3.37 -18.01 -10.43
C GLU A 50 4.50 -19.05 -10.43
N LYS A 51 5.63 -18.75 -11.08
CA LYS A 51 6.82 -19.60 -11.10
C LYS A 51 7.50 -19.69 -9.73
N GLU A 52 7.24 -18.72 -8.87
CA GLU A 52 7.86 -18.57 -7.54
C GLU A 52 6.87 -18.85 -6.40
N GLY A 53 5.84 -19.66 -6.66
CA GLY A 53 4.95 -20.16 -5.62
C GLY A 53 3.81 -19.21 -5.23
N PHE A 54 3.41 -18.32 -6.12
CA PHE A 54 2.18 -17.54 -6.01
C PHE A 54 1.10 -18.09 -6.94
N THR A 55 -0.16 -17.79 -6.65
CA THR A 55 -1.30 -18.16 -7.50
C THR A 55 -2.33 -17.04 -7.50
N LEU A 56 -2.87 -16.72 -8.67
CA LEU A 56 -3.94 -15.74 -8.78
C LEU A 56 -5.22 -16.30 -8.15
N HIS A 57 -5.78 -15.54 -7.21
CA HIS A 57 -6.94 -15.96 -6.45
C HIS A 57 -8.14 -15.04 -6.67
N THR A 58 -7.93 -13.71 -6.62
CA THR A 58 -9.02 -12.76 -6.82
C THR A 58 -8.66 -11.64 -7.79
N ILE A 59 -9.67 -11.17 -8.53
CA ILE A 59 -9.64 -9.84 -9.15
C ILE A 59 -10.41 -8.92 -8.20
N ASP A 60 -9.74 -7.87 -7.73
CA ASP A 60 -10.22 -7.06 -6.63
C ASP A 60 -10.90 -5.78 -7.11
N LYS A 61 -11.98 -5.40 -6.45
CA LYS A 61 -12.71 -4.18 -6.74
C LYS A 61 -11.79 -2.95 -6.55
N LYS A 62 -11.94 -1.97 -7.41
CA LYS A 62 -11.30 -0.66 -7.34
C LYS A 62 -12.35 0.41 -7.10
N SER A 63 -11.93 1.59 -6.66
CA SER A 63 -12.85 2.73 -6.58
C SER A 63 -13.49 3.05 -7.94
N THR A 64 -14.78 3.32 -7.95
CA THR A 64 -15.66 3.31 -9.13
C THR A 64 -15.29 4.34 -10.17
N LEU A 65 -14.93 5.54 -9.78
CA LEU A 65 -14.58 6.62 -10.70
C LEU A 65 -13.08 6.63 -11.00
N ALA A 66 -12.59 5.52 -11.60
CA ALA A 66 -11.27 5.39 -12.24
C ALA A 66 -10.15 6.23 -11.60
N GLY A 67 -9.85 5.99 -10.32
CA GLY A 67 -8.75 6.65 -9.65
C GLY A 67 -9.13 7.64 -8.55
N ARG A 68 -10.39 7.67 -8.09
CA ARG A 68 -10.72 8.42 -6.86
C ARG A 68 -9.92 7.91 -5.68
N ALA A 69 -9.42 8.84 -4.89
CA ALA A 69 -8.63 8.54 -3.70
C ALA A 69 -9.48 8.09 -2.51
N VAL A 70 -10.81 8.14 -2.60
CA VAL A 70 -11.77 7.52 -1.68
C VAL A 70 -12.73 6.67 -2.49
N ASP A 71 -12.99 5.45 -2.04
CA ASP A 71 -13.99 4.55 -2.59
C ASP A 71 -15.31 4.77 -1.87
N THR A 72 -16.34 5.16 -2.60
CA THR A 72 -17.67 5.42 -2.04
C THR A 72 -18.58 4.18 -2.05
N ASP A 73 -18.12 3.05 -2.57
CA ASP A 73 -18.83 1.78 -2.60
C ASP A 73 -18.33 0.79 -1.55
N LEU A 74 -17.07 0.95 -1.09
CA LEU A 74 -16.44 0.11 -0.09
C LEU A 74 -16.22 0.88 1.21
N TYR A 75 -16.29 0.15 2.30
CA TYR A 75 -16.09 0.67 3.65
C TYR A 75 -14.82 0.08 4.26
N ASN A 76 -14.10 0.89 5.02
CA ASN A 76 -12.99 0.44 5.84
C ASN A 76 -13.55 -0.51 6.92
N PRO A 77 -13.14 -1.79 6.96
CA PRO A 77 -13.67 -2.77 7.89
C PRO A 77 -13.50 -2.39 9.37
N ILE A 78 -12.47 -1.57 9.68
CA ILE A 78 -12.16 -1.18 11.06
C ILE A 78 -13.03 -0.01 11.49
N THR A 79 -13.16 1.02 10.65
CA THR A 79 -13.81 2.28 11.04
C THR A 79 -15.26 2.40 10.60
N GLY A 80 -15.72 1.61 9.63
CA GLY A 80 -17.05 1.71 9.03
C GLY A 80 -17.25 2.94 8.14
N HIS A 81 -16.20 3.74 7.92
CA HIS A 81 -16.22 4.88 7.00
C HIS A 81 -15.82 4.48 5.58
N TYR A 82 -16.00 5.37 4.61
CA TYR A 82 -15.57 5.12 3.23
C TYR A 82 -14.10 4.71 3.17
N MET A 83 -13.81 3.72 2.33
CA MET A 83 -12.46 3.18 2.19
C MET A 83 -11.54 4.13 1.41
N SER A 84 -10.31 4.27 1.86
CA SER A 84 -9.27 4.92 1.06
C SER A 84 -9.05 4.16 -0.25
N GLY A 85 -8.82 4.88 -1.33
CA GLY A 85 -8.69 4.35 -2.69
C GLY A 85 -7.41 4.80 -3.40
N SER A 86 -7.25 4.25 -4.58
CA SER A 86 -8.19 3.52 -5.45
C SER A 86 -7.98 2.01 -5.45
N SER A 87 -7.00 1.44 -4.74
CA SER A 87 -6.81 -0.01 -4.56
C SER A 87 -7.54 -0.53 -3.30
N SER A 88 -8.77 -0.05 -3.09
CA SER A 88 -9.59 -0.27 -1.90
C SER A 88 -9.89 -1.75 -1.65
N GLY A 89 -10.45 -2.46 -2.62
CA GLY A 89 -10.76 -3.88 -2.50
C GLY A 89 -9.52 -4.74 -2.31
N THR A 90 -8.42 -4.40 -2.99
CA THR A 90 -7.14 -5.11 -2.84
C THR A 90 -6.60 -5.00 -1.41
N ALA A 91 -6.66 -3.80 -0.82
CA ALA A 91 -6.23 -3.58 0.57
C ALA A 91 -7.13 -4.34 1.55
N ILE A 92 -8.47 -4.30 1.37
CA ILE A 92 -9.42 -5.05 2.21
C ILE A 92 -9.15 -6.55 2.13
N ASN A 93 -8.92 -7.11 0.93
CA ASN A 93 -8.69 -8.54 0.75
C ASN A 93 -7.39 -9.02 1.39
N VAL A 94 -6.34 -8.19 1.40
CA VAL A 94 -5.09 -8.48 2.14
C VAL A 94 -5.33 -8.34 3.64
N PHE A 95 -5.99 -7.28 4.09
CA PHE A 95 -6.32 -7.05 5.50
C PHE A 95 -7.11 -8.21 6.08
N ALA A 96 -8.15 -8.67 5.40
CA ALA A 96 -8.99 -9.79 5.81
C ALA A 96 -8.33 -11.17 5.62
N GLY A 97 -7.09 -11.23 5.14
CA GLY A 97 -6.36 -12.48 4.90
C GLY A 97 -6.91 -13.33 3.75
N ILE A 98 -7.78 -12.77 2.91
CA ILE A 98 -8.26 -13.42 1.68
C ILE A 98 -7.07 -13.66 0.74
N ASN A 99 -6.16 -12.69 0.64
CA ASN A 99 -4.94 -12.79 -0.15
C ASN A 99 -3.70 -12.53 0.71
N ASP A 100 -2.60 -13.22 0.42
CA ASP A 100 -1.29 -13.00 1.02
C ASP A 100 -0.61 -11.77 0.41
N LEU A 101 -0.81 -11.56 -0.90
CA LEU A 101 -0.25 -10.46 -1.69
C LEU A 101 -1.38 -9.75 -2.45
N GLY A 102 -1.47 -8.45 -2.29
CA GLY A 102 -2.31 -7.58 -3.11
C GLY A 102 -1.46 -6.80 -4.12
N ILE A 103 -1.90 -6.74 -5.37
CA ILE A 103 -1.24 -5.98 -6.43
C ILE A 103 -2.13 -4.84 -6.88
N GLY A 104 -1.65 -3.60 -6.71
CA GLY A 104 -2.35 -2.38 -7.13
C GLY A 104 -1.50 -1.50 -8.03
N ASN A 105 -2.05 -0.35 -8.40
CA ASN A 105 -1.30 0.73 -9.05
C ASN A 105 -1.46 2.03 -8.27
N ASP A 106 -0.39 2.79 -8.18
CA ASP A 106 -0.30 4.03 -7.42
C ASP A 106 0.04 5.20 -8.34
N GLY A 107 -0.82 6.21 -8.33
CA GLY A 107 -0.60 7.47 -9.04
C GLY A 107 -0.27 8.64 -8.11
N GLY A 108 -0.72 8.56 -6.86
CA GLY A 108 -0.54 9.60 -5.84
C GLY A 108 -1.03 9.12 -4.48
N GLY A 109 -0.63 7.90 -4.07
CA GLY A 109 -1.01 7.27 -2.82
C GLY A 109 -2.05 6.16 -2.94
N SER A 110 -2.45 5.75 -4.15
CA SER A 110 -3.53 4.77 -4.37
C SER A 110 -3.22 3.33 -3.96
N VAL A 111 -2.00 3.02 -3.51
CA VAL A 111 -1.59 1.77 -2.85
C VAL A 111 -1.23 2.05 -1.39
N LEU A 112 -0.39 3.07 -1.15
CA LEU A 112 0.10 3.36 0.19
C LEU A 112 -1.01 3.80 1.14
N ALA A 113 -1.92 4.71 0.72
CA ALA A 113 -2.99 5.18 1.59
C ALA A 113 -4.00 4.07 1.98
N PRO A 114 -4.50 3.23 1.04
CA PRO A 114 -5.31 2.06 1.41
C PRO A 114 -4.59 1.08 2.34
N ALA A 115 -3.28 0.88 2.16
CA ALA A 115 -2.50 0.04 3.05
C ALA A 115 -2.40 0.63 4.46
N MET A 116 -2.08 1.93 4.57
CA MET A 116 -1.92 2.61 5.86
C MET A 116 -3.22 2.65 6.66
N CYS A 117 -4.36 2.98 6.04
CA CYS A 117 -5.64 3.07 6.77
C CYS A 117 -6.16 1.72 7.27
N LEU A 118 -5.55 0.60 6.87
CA LEU A 118 -5.84 -0.77 7.34
C LEU A 118 -4.68 -1.40 8.12
N ASN A 119 -3.66 -0.63 8.50
CA ASN A 119 -2.48 -1.12 9.20
C ASN A 119 -1.84 -2.34 8.53
N ILE A 120 -1.72 -2.32 7.20
CA ILE A 120 -0.95 -3.31 6.43
C ILE A 120 0.24 -2.66 5.74
N THR A 121 1.25 -3.46 5.43
CA THR A 121 2.46 -3.00 4.72
C THR A 121 2.13 -2.73 3.25
N GLY A 122 2.55 -1.57 2.73
CA GLY A 122 2.40 -1.18 1.34
C GLY A 122 3.74 -0.79 0.71
N PHE A 123 3.99 -1.19 -0.52
CA PHE A 123 5.20 -0.91 -1.28
C PHE A 123 4.84 -0.46 -2.69
N ILE A 124 5.53 0.56 -3.20
CA ILE A 124 5.40 1.00 -4.60
C ILE A 124 6.78 1.19 -5.22
N SER A 125 6.93 0.84 -6.51
CA SER A 125 8.15 1.15 -7.25
C SER A 125 7.89 1.26 -8.75
N LYS A 126 8.58 2.17 -9.42
CA LYS A 126 8.61 2.26 -10.89
C LYS A 126 9.34 1.09 -11.53
N LEU A 127 10.24 0.42 -10.79
CA LEU A 127 11.02 -0.71 -11.31
C LEU A 127 10.20 -2.00 -11.45
N ILE A 128 9.00 -2.07 -10.86
CA ILE A 128 8.11 -3.21 -11.09
C ILE A 128 7.56 -3.11 -12.52
N GLU A 129 7.98 -4.05 -13.39
CA GLU A 129 7.62 -4.03 -14.81
C GLU A 129 7.94 -2.67 -15.46
N GLU A 130 9.17 -2.18 -15.30
CA GLU A 130 9.62 -0.86 -15.77
C GLU A 130 9.46 -0.65 -17.28
N ASP A 131 9.59 -1.71 -18.06
CA ASP A 131 9.45 -1.70 -19.53
C ASP A 131 7.99 -1.66 -20.01
N ARG A 132 7.00 -1.69 -19.07
CA ARG A 132 5.60 -1.62 -19.45
C ARG A 132 5.26 -0.28 -20.10
N ASN A 133 4.35 -0.32 -21.07
CA ASN A 133 3.81 0.89 -21.65
C ASN A 133 2.95 1.66 -20.63
N MET A 134 3.54 2.70 -20.02
CA MET A 134 2.86 3.53 -19.01
C MET A 134 2.06 4.64 -19.69
N SER A 135 0.74 4.65 -19.46
CA SER A 135 -0.08 5.79 -19.83
C SER A 135 0.24 6.98 -18.94
N LEU A 136 0.81 8.04 -19.50
CA LEU A 136 1.03 9.31 -18.83
C LEU A 136 -0.28 10.12 -18.84
N ARG A 137 -0.74 10.51 -17.66
CA ARG A 137 -1.96 11.31 -17.51
C ARG A 137 -1.77 12.40 -16.45
N PRO A 138 -2.38 13.56 -16.62
CA PRO A 138 -2.42 14.59 -15.57
C PRO A 138 -3.24 14.06 -14.37
N ASN A 139 -2.73 14.29 -13.17
CA ASN A 139 -3.46 14.12 -11.92
C ASN A 139 -4.39 15.33 -11.65
N THR A 140 -5.00 15.39 -10.46
CA THR A 140 -5.87 16.52 -10.05
C THR A 140 -5.15 17.87 -10.01
N ASP A 141 -3.84 17.91 -9.85
CA ASP A 141 -3.02 19.13 -9.87
C ASP A 141 -2.48 19.46 -11.28
N GLY A 142 -2.86 18.68 -12.29
CA GLY A 142 -2.35 18.84 -13.66
C GLY A 142 -0.93 18.31 -13.89
N ILE A 143 -0.30 17.67 -12.89
CA ILE A 143 1.05 17.09 -13.02
C ILE A 143 0.95 15.79 -13.78
N VAL A 144 1.69 15.68 -14.87
CA VAL A 144 1.73 14.47 -15.71
C VAL A 144 2.73 13.47 -15.14
N ALA A 145 2.25 12.29 -14.76
CA ALA A 145 3.09 11.19 -14.28
C ALA A 145 2.48 9.83 -14.67
N GLY A 146 3.34 8.82 -14.82
CA GLY A 146 2.92 7.43 -14.92
C GLY A 146 2.68 6.83 -13.53
N ASN A 147 1.87 5.77 -13.45
CA ASN A 147 1.62 5.08 -12.19
C ASN A 147 2.72 4.06 -11.89
N SER A 148 3.06 3.89 -10.61
CA SER A 148 3.82 2.74 -10.12
C SER A 148 2.92 1.53 -9.97
N ILE A 149 3.46 0.31 -10.10
CA ILE A 149 2.85 -0.88 -9.53
C ILE A 149 3.24 -0.95 -8.07
N GLY A 150 2.36 -1.48 -7.24
CA GLY A 150 2.64 -1.65 -5.82
C GLY A 150 2.07 -2.94 -5.27
N PHE A 151 2.63 -3.34 -4.14
CA PHE A 151 2.29 -4.51 -3.37
C PHE A 151 1.71 -4.13 -2.01
N MET A 152 0.78 -4.90 -1.52
CA MET A 152 0.24 -4.82 -0.16
C MET A 152 0.32 -6.20 0.46
N VAL A 153 0.78 -6.28 1.71
CA VAL A 153 0.96 -7.55 2.43
C VAL A 153 0.73 -7.35 3.93
N ARG A 154 0.46 -8.45 4.63
CA ARG A 154 0.55 -8.53 6.10
C ARG A 154 1.91 -9.09 6.55
N ASP A 155 2.51 -9.95 5.74
CA ASP A 155 3.78 -10.62 6.01
C ASP A 155 4.91 -10.01 5.17
N ARG A 156 5.94 -9.47 5.83
CA ARG A 156 7.10 -8.83 5.19
C ARG A 156 7.93 -9.83 4.37
N GLU A 157 7.92 -11.13 4.71
CA GLU A 157 8.64 -12.16 3.94
C GLU A 157 7.99 -12.35 2.56
N ILE A 158 6.65 -12.29 2.48
CA ILE A 158 5.93 -12.32 1.21
C ILE A 158 6.27 -11.09 0.36
N LEU A 159 6.38 -9.91 0.99
CA LEU A 159 6.81 -8.69 0.31
C LEU A 159 8.22 -8.83 -0.27
N LYS A 160 9.18 -9.29 0.54
CA LYS A 160 10.58 -9.49 0.09
C LYS A 160 10.63 -10.46 -1.10
N LYS A 161 9.89 -11.55 -1.02
CA LYS A 161 9.79 -12.53 -2.10
C LYS A 161 9.20 -11.90 -3.38
N ALA A 162 8.11 -11.14 -3.28
CA ALA A 162 7.50 -10.46 -4.41
C ALA A 162 8.43 -9.41 -5.04
N ILE A 163 9.17 -8.66 -4.23
CA ILE A 163 10.17 -7.68 -4.71
C ILE A 163 11.33 -8.39 -5.40
N LYS A 164 11.86 -9.47 -4.84
CA LYS A 164 12.90 -10.27 -5.46
C LYS A 164 12.49 -10.78 -6.85
N VAL A 165 11.27 -11.31 -6.96
CA VAL A 165 10.72 -11.84 -8.22
C VAL A 165 10.52 -10.75 -9.26
N SER A 166 10.00 -9.58 -8.85
CA SER A 166 9.59 -8.52 -9.77
C SER A 166 10.72 -7.56 -10.18
N ILE A 167 11.66 -7.28 -9.25
CA ILE A 167 12.73 -6.28 -9.44
C ILE A 167 14.12 -6.94 -9.42
N GLY A 168 14.26 -8.11 -8.83
CA GLY A 168 15.54 -8.79 -8.64
C GLY A 168 16.40 -8.12 -7.55
N VAL A 169 15.76 -7.67 -6.45
CA VAL A 169 16.42 -7.00 -5.32
C VAL A 169 16.20 -7.81 -4.05
N GLU A 170 17.26 -7.95 -3.26
CA GLU A 170 17.25 -8.49 -1.91
C GLU A 170 17.70 -7.44 -0.89
N ALA A 171 17.38 -7.67 0.38
CA ALA A 171 17.78 -6.76 1.45
C ALA A 171 19.31 -6.66 1.57
N ASN A 172 19.81 -5.42 1.74
CA ASN A 172 21.20 -5.12 2.04
C ASN A 172 21.30 -4.50 3.42
N TYR A 173 22.01 -5.17 4.32
CA TYR A 173 22.15 -4.78 5.74
C TYR A 173 23.35 -3.86 6.01
N ASN A 174 24.06 -3.43 4.97
CA ASN A 174 25.19 -2.51 5.11
C ASN A 174 24.73 -1.12 5.55
N ASP A 175 25.66 -0.31 6.05
CA ASP A 175 25.39 1.06 6.46
C ASP A 175 24.73 1.87 5.34
N SER A 176 23.66 2.57 5.72
CA SER A 176 22.88 3.44 4.86
C SER A 176 22.91 4.86 5.38
N ILE A 177 22.95 5.84 4.50
CA ILE A 177 22.71 7.25 4.84
C ILE A 177 21.20 7.43 5.00
N VAL A 178 20.73 7.50 6.23
CA VAL A 178 19.30 7.66 6.55
C VAL A 178 19.05 9.08 7.05
N TYR A 179 18.12 9.79 6.41
CA TYR A 179 17.54 11.01 6.92
C TYR A 179 16.18 10.73 7.56
N SER A 180 15.85 11.43 8.64
CA SER A 180 14.60 11.17 9.37
C SER A 180 13.97 12.45 9.93
N ASP A 181 12.65 12.41 10.15
CA ASP A 181 11.88 13.50 10.79
C ASP A 181 12.08 13.57 12.30
N LYS A 182 12.51 12.46 12.92
CA LYS A 182 12.75 12.31 14.36
C LYS A 182 13.73 11.18 14.61
N ASP A 183 14.16 11.03 15.87
CA ASP A 183 14.94 9.86 16.28
C ASP A 183 14.10 8.59 16.30
N TYR A 184 14.63 7.54 15.70
CA TYR A 184 14.05 6.20 15.74
C TYR A 184 14.98 5.27 16.50
N LYS A 185 14.48 4.64 17.55
CA LYS A 185 15.25 3.76 18.43
C LYS A 185 15.95 2.65 17.64
N GLY A 186 17.26 2.55 17.79
CA GLY A 186 18.07 1.51 17.14
C GLY A 186 18.41 1.77 15.67
N ILE A 187 18.02 2.93 15.12
CA ILE A 187 18.30 3.32 13.74
C ILE A 187 19.21 4.55 13.75
N LYS A 188 20.40 4.40 13.17
CA LYS A 188 21.32 5.54 12.97
C LYS A 188 20.80 6.40 11.81
N SER A 189 20.36 7.61 12.11
CA SER A 189 19.86 8.56 11.13
C SER A 189 20.30 9.98 11.44
N LYS A 190 20.24 10.85 10.43
CA LYS A 190 20.37 12.31 10.58
C LYS A 190 18.97 12.89 10.63
N THR A 191 18.57 13.42 11.78
CA THR A 191 17.30 14.14 11.91
C THR A 191 17.34 15.45 11.14
N ILE A 192 16.33 15.72 10.34
CA ILE A 192 16.18 16.92 9.52
C ILE A 192 14.78 17.49 9.68
N GLU A 193 14.64 18.80 9.49
CA GLU A 193 13.34 19.45 9.39
C GLU A 193 12.77 19.24 8.00
N LEU A 194 11.58 18.65 7.91
CA LEU A 194 10.87 18.41 6.67
C LEU A 194 9.91 19.59 6.37
N LYS A 195 9.66 19.84 5.09
CA LYS A 195 8.58 20.73 4.67
C LYS A 195 7.23 20.21 5.16
N ASP A 196 6.28 21.13 5.39
CA ASP A 196 4.92 20.74 5.78
C ASP A 196 4.34 19.75 4.75
N ALA A 197 3.92 18.60 5.25
CA ALA A 197 3.34 17.53 4.44
C ALA A 197 2.04 17.94 3.72
N ASN A 198 1.39 19.04 4.14
CA ASN A 198 0.20 19.61 3.50
C ASN A 198 0.50 20.58 2.36
N GLU A 199 1.76 20.88 2.10
CA GLU A 199 2.17 21.73 0.97
C GLU A 199 1.68 21.16 -0.37
N ASP A 200 1.56 22.04 -1.36
CA ASP A 200 1.15 21.62 -2.70
C ASP A 200 2.17 20.69 -3.34
N ARG A 201 1.70 19.72 -4.13
CA ARG A 201 2.55 18.74 -4.79
C ARG A 201 3.62 19.36 -5.68
N SER A 202 3.34 20.52 -6.28
CA SER A 202 4.32 21.29 -7.07
C SER A 202 5.53 21.77 -6.24
N ILE A 203 5.39 21.88 -4.91
CA ILE A 203 6.43 22.23 -3.96
C ILE A 203 7.11 20.98 -3.41
N LEU A 204 6.30 19.97 -3.00
CA LEU A 204 6.84 18.77 -2.35
C LEU A 204 7.60 17.85 -3.32
N VAL A 205 7.18 17.76 -4.59
CA VAL A 205 7.84 16.86 -5.56
C VAL A 205 9.29 17.27 -5.81
N PRO A 206 9.62 18.51 -6.21
CA PRO A 206 11.01 18.91 -6.39
C PRO A 206 11.81 18.85 -5.08
N TYR A 207 11.21 19.22 -3.95
CA TYR A 207 11.86 19.11 -2.65
C TYR A 207 12.24 17.66 -2.32
N LEU A 208 11.33 16.71 -2.51
CA LEU A 208 11.61 15.28 -2.27
C LEU A 208 12.69 14.76 -3.22
N LEU A 209 12.64 15.12 -4.50
CA LEU A 209 13.66 14.75 -5.48
C LEU A 209 15.05 15.19 -5.07
N ASP A 210 15.21 16.43 -4.58
CA ASP A 210 16.51 16.95 -4.13
C ASP A 210 16.98 16.26 -2.86
N LEU A 211 16.08 16.05 -1.90
CA LEU A 211 16.41 15.37 -0.65
C LEU A 211 16.89 13.93 -0.86
N LEU A 212 16.25 13.18 -1.76
CA LEU A 212 16.62 11.79 -2.05
C LEU A 212 17.98 11.63 -2.77
N LYS A 213 18.55 12.69 -3.31
CA LYS A 213 19.93 12.68 -3.84
C LYS A 213 20.97 12.65 -2.72
N GLU A 214 20.63 13.21 -1.54
CA GLU A 214 21.54 13.36 -0.41
C GLU A 214 21.54 12.17 0.56
N CYS A 215 20.51 11.29 0.49
CA CYS A 215 20.41 10.14 1.36
C CYS A 215 20.12 8.84 0.57
N ASP A 216 20.34 7.71 1.21
CA ASP A 216 19.93 6.41 0.68
C ASP A 216 18.44 6.19 0.93
N VAL A 217 17.97 6.54 2.14
CA VAL A 217 16.58 6.38 2.56
C VAL A 217 16.16 7.59 3.40
N LEU A 218 15.02 8.16 3.06
CA LEU A 218 14.27 9.07 3.92
C LEU A 218 13.27 8.26 4.75
N MET A 219 13.27 8.46 6.06
CA MET A 219 12.39 7.78 7.01
C MET A 219 11.56 8.82 7.77
N LEU A 220 10.25 8.68 7.76
CA LEU A 220 9.35 9.60 8.46
C LEU A 220 8.08 8.88 8.98
N SER A 221 7.41 9.50 9.96
CA SER A 221 6.11 9.05 10.45
C SER A 221 5.00 9.82 9.74
N GLU A 222 4.00 9.12 9.22
CA GLU A 222 2.86 9.73 8.52
C GLU A 222 1.53 9.12 8.97
N GLY A 223 0.50 9.93 9.04
CA GLY A 223 -0.86 9.53 9.42
C GLY A 223 -1.37 10.29 10.66
N PRO A 224 -2.55 9.88 11.20
CA PRO A 224 -3.39 8.74 10.80
C PRO A 224 -4.08 8.95 9.45
N VAL A 225 -3.79 8.07 8.48
CA VAL A 225 -4.22 8.26 7.10
C VAL A 225 -5.67 7.83 6.90
N ASP A 226 -6.49 8.78 6.47
CA ASP A 226 -7.82 8.59 5.86
C ASP A 226 -8.79 7.68 6.62
N LEU A 227 -8.74 7.71 7.96
CA LEU A 227 -9.64 6.90 8.79
C LEU A 227 -11.12 7.31 8.67
N HIS A 228 -11.38 8.54 8.23
CA HIS A 228 -12.73 9.10 8.07
C HIS A 228 -13.22 9.14 6.63
N GLY A 229 -12.40 8.71 5.66
CA GLY A 229 -12.76 8.73 4.24
C GLY A 229 -12.77 10.15 3.63
N PHE A 230 -11.97 11.08 4.11
CA PHE A 230 -11.91 12.47 3.63
C PHE A 230 -10.85 12.73 2.56
N GLY A 231 -10.01 11.73 2.26
CA GLY A 231 -8.82 11.88 1.43
C GLY A 231 -9.04 11.94 -0.07
N ASP A 232 -10.24 12.29 -0.54
CA ASP A 232 -10.52 12.41 -1.97
C ASP A 232 -9.90 13.71 -2.53
N SER A 233 -8.89 13.57 -3.38
CA SER A 233 -8.19 14.72 -3.96
C SER A 233 -9.10 15.56 -4.89
N LEU A 234 -10.03 14.94 -5.60
CA LEU A 234 -10.98 15.67 -6.43
C LEU A 234 -11.84 16.58 -5.57
N PHE A 235 -12.39 16.07 -4.47
CA PHE A 235 -13.21 16.86 -3.54
C PHE A 235 -12.44 18.05 -2.98
N GLY A 236 -11.16 17.87 -2.62
CA GLY A 236 -10.32 18.92 -2.08
C GLY A 236 -9.95 20.04 -3.08
N HIS A 237 -10.30 19.90 -4.38
CA HIS A 237 -9.98 20.90 -5.41
C HIS A 237 -11.12 21.88 -5.73
N PHE A 238 -12.29 21.78 -5.07
CA PHE A 238 -13.39 22.68 -5.36
C PHE A 238 -13.19 24.08 -4.76
N ASP A 239 -12.83 24.15 -3.47
CA ASP A 239 -12.59 25.41 -2.78
C ASP A 239 -11.71 25.22 -1.53
N VAL A 240 -11.41 26.32 -0.83
CA VAL A 240 -10.58 26.31 0.40
C VAL A 240 -11.20 25.43 1.49
N ARG A 241 -12.53 25.46 1.64
CA ARG A 241 -13.25 24.69 2.66
C ARG A 241 -13.14 23.18 2.38
N THR A 242 -13.33 22.77 1.13
CA THR A 242 -13.19 21.36 0.75
C THR A 242 -11.74 20.88 0.85
N LYS A 243 -10.76 21.75 0.57
CA LYS A 243 -9.34 21.49 0.77
C LYS A 243 -9.01 21.25 2.26
N GLU A 244 -9.61 22.02 3.16
CA GLU A 244 -9.42 21.85 4.61
C GLU A 244 -10.01 20.53 5.12
N ILE A 245 -11.20 20.16 4.66
CA ILE A 245 -11.79 18.85 4.97
C ILE A 245 -10.90 17.72 4.47
N GLN A 246 -10.40 17.82 3.23
CA GLN A 246 -9.51 16.82 2.65
C GLN A 246 -8.18 16.67 3.43
N ARG A 247 -7.64 17.76 3.99
CA ARG A 247 -6.42 17.74 4.81
C ARG A 247 -6.56 16.87 6.07
N GLN A 248 -7.77 16.72 6.60
CA GLN A 248 -8.05 15.84 7.74
C GLN A 248 -7.77 14.35 7.44
N ALA A 249 -7.58 13.99 6.17
CA ALA A 249 -7.13 12.67 5.78
C ALA A 249 -5.64 12.40 6.10
N ALA A 250 -4.89 13.39 6.54
CA ALA A 250 -3.47 13.30 6.92
C ALA A 250 -2.58 12.58 5.89
N LYS A 251 -2.89 12.75 4.60
CA LYS A 251 -2.08 12.24 3.49
C LYS A 251 -0.98 13.26 3.18
N GLY A 252 0.23 12.95 3.54
CA GLY A 252 1.40 13.80 3.39
C GLY A 252 2.30 13.40 2.21
N TYR A 253 3.51 12.94 2.52
CA TYR A 253 4.51 12.55 1.52
C TYR A 253 4.11 11.36 0.67
N LEU A 254 3.29 10.43 1.19
CA LEU A 254 2.81 9.28 0.41
C LEU A 254 2.18 9.67 -0.93
N ARG A 255 1.52 10.85 -1.00
CA ARG A 255 0.84 11.35 -2.21
C ARG A 255 1.77 11.90 -3.30
N VAL A 256 3.06 12.07 -2.98
CA VAL A 256 4.07 12.59 -3.93
C VAL A 256 5.13 11.57 -4.33
N CYS A 257 5.28 10.45 -3.61
CA CYS A 257 6.29 9.43 -3.88
C CYS A 257 6.27 8.95 -5.34
N ASN A 258 5.11 8.50 -5.84
CA ASN A 258 5.00 8.07 -7.23
C ASN A 258 5.31 9.19 -8.24
N ILE A 259 4.88 10.41 -7.96
CA ILE A 259 5.06 11.58 -8.85
C ILE A 259 6.54 11.95 -8.92
N ALA A 260 7.26 11.84 -7.81
CA ALA A 260 8.71 12.04 -7.72
C ALA A 260 9.52 10.84 -8.27
N ASN A 261 8.91 9.85 -8.91
CA ASN A 261 9.53 8.61 -9.35
C ASN A 261 10.30 7.88 -8.24
N ALA A 262 9.90 8.07 -7.00
CA ALA A 262 10.49 7.40 -5.85
C ALA A 262 9.87 6.02 -5.62
N THR A 263 10.65 5.13 -5.01
CA THR A 263 10.17 3.91 -4.37
C THR A 263 9.81 4.22 -2.93
N ALA A 264 8.67 3.73 -2.46
CA ALA A 264 8.22 3.95 -1.10
C ALA A 264 7.66 2.68 -0.47
N LEU A 265 7.84 2.57 0.85
CA LEU A 265 7.40 1.46 1.67
C LEU A 265 6.77 2.03 2.94
N CYS A 266 5.50 1.72 3.23
CA CYS A 266 4.86 2.07 4.48
C CYS A 266 4.78 0.84 5.40
N LEU A 267 5.24 1.01 6.64
CA LEU A 267 5.27 -0.01 7.68
C LEU A 267 4.32 0.43 8.82
N PRO A 268 3.30 -0.38 9.16
CA PRO A 268 2.35 -0.02 10.20
C PRO A 268 3.03 0.30 11.54
N GLN A 269 2.49 1.29 12.26
CA GLN A 269 2.79 1.55 13.67
C GLN A 269 1.64 1.04 14.55
N LYS A 270 1.81 1.15 15.88
CA LYS A 270 0.77 0.73 16.85
C LYS A 270 -0.51 1.55 16.75
N GLU A 271 -0.40 2.81 16.36
CA GLU A 271 -1.53 3.69 16.15
C GLU A 271 -2.20 3.39 14.80
N LEU A 272 -3.53 3.28 14.81
CA LEU A 272 -4.30 2.98 13.61
C LEU A 272 -4.12 4.05 12.52
N GLY A 273 -3.83 3.62 11.31
CA GLY A 273 -3.63 4.50 10.16
C GLY A 273 -2.28 5.23 10.16
N VAL A 274 -1.43 5.01 11.17
CA VAL A 274 -0.09 5.60 11.23
C VAL A 274 0.95 4.60 10.75
N ALA A 275 1.87 5.07 9.92
CA ALA A 275 2.97 4.23 9.42
C ALA A 275 4.31 4.95 9.46
N THR A 276 5.37 4.15 9.56
CA THR A 276 6.72 4.58 9.20
C THR A 276 6.83 4.47 7.68
N LEU A 277 7.00 5.61 7.02
CA LEU A 277 7.20 5.70 5.58
C LEU A 277 8.70 5.76 5.28
N LEU A 278 9.18 4.79 4.50
CA LEU A 278 10.54 4.75 3.96
C LEU A 278 10.48 5.13 2.50
N ILE A 279 11.30 6.11 2.07
CA ILE A 279 11.30 6.61 0.69
C ILE A 279 12.74 6.62 0.18
N CYS A 280 12.96 6.13 -1.04
CA CYS A 280 14.27 6.20 -1.70
C CYS A 280 14.11 6.48 -3.21
N GLU A 281 15.20 6.85 -3.87
CA GLU A 281 15.21 6.85 -5.33
C GLU A 281 14.93 5.43 -5.85
N SER A 282 14.21 5.31 -6.99
CA SER A 282 13.95 4.01 -7.64
C SER A 282 15.22 3.45 -8.30
N LYS A 283 16.21 3.08 -7.46
CA LYS A 283 17.47 2.43 -7.82
C LYS A 283 17.62 1.15 -7.02
N LYS A 284 18.03 0.05 -7.64
CA LYS A 284 18.09 -1.27 -7.01
C LYS A 284 18.92 -1.27 -5.72
N GLU A 285 20.07 -0.59 -5.72
CA GLU A 285 20.94 -0.48 -4.55
C GLU A 285 20.29 0.28 -3.37
N LYS A 286 19.50 1.34 -3.65
CA LYS A 286 18.78 2.09 -2.60
C LYS A 286 17.57 1.32 -2.09
N ILE A 287 16.87 0.60 -2.97
CA ILE A 287 15.77 -0.30 -2.56
C ILE A 287 16.32 -1.43 -1.67
N ALA A 288 17.47 -2.01 -2.00
CA ALA A 288 18.11 -3.04 -1.18
C ALA A 288 18.43 -2.52 0.25
N LYS A 289 18.94 -1.29 0.37
CA LYS A 289 19.19 -0.62 1.65
C LYS A 289 17.90 -0.33 2.41
N MET A 290 16.84 0.11 1.71
CA MET A 290 15.51 0.33 2.30
C MET A 290 14.94 -0.97 2.87
N LEU A 291 15.07 -2.09 2.16
CA LEU A 291 14.66 -3.41 2.67
C LEU A 291 15.49 -3.84 3.89
N GLY A 292 16.79 -3.58 3.91
CA GLY A 292 17.63 -3.81 5.10
C GLY A 292 17.23 -2.92 6.29
N LEU A 293 16.78 -1.68 6.03
CA LEU A 293 16.28 -0.80 7.07
C LEU A 293 14.91 -1.25 7.59
N MET A 294 14.04 -1.79 6.74
CA MET A 294 12.75 -2.36 7.12
C MET A 294 12.88 -3.40 8.23
N GLU A 295 13.92 -4.24 8.17
CA GLU A 295 14.16 -5.29 9.18
C GLU A 295 14.53 -4.73 10.58
N LYS A 296 14.93 -3.46 10.65
CA LYS A 296 15.23 -2.77 11.91
C LYS A 296 14.00 -2.07 12.51
N VAL A 297 12.94 -1.90 11.72
CA VAL A 297 11.68 -1.33 12.18
C VAL A 297 10.83 -2.41 12.80
N GLU A 298 10.30 -2.15 14.01
CA GLU A 298 9.42 -3.07 14.73
C GLU A 298 8.29 -3.57 13.81
N ASP A 299 8.08 -4.88 13.79
CA ASP A 299 6.91 -5.46 13.11
C ASP A 299 5.73 -5.46 14.09
N VAL A 300 4.73 -4.68 13.75
CA VAL A 300 3.59 -4.44 14.64
C VAL A 300 2.46 -5.39 14.28
N HIS A 301 2.06 -6.20 15.24
CA HIS A 301 0.87 -7.05 15.17
C HIS A 301 -0.19 -6.52 16.13
N ASP A 302 -1.41 -6.38 15.65
CA ASP A 302 -2.55 -5.95 16.44
C ASP A 302 -3.43 -7.17 16.78
N GLU A 303 -3.37 -7.61 18.05
CA GLU A 303 -4.13 -8.77 18.54
C GLU A 303 -5.64 -8.60 18.37
N LEU A 304 -6.17 -7.37 18.44
CA LEU A 304 -7.57 -7.10 18.24
C LEU A 304 -7.98 -7.33 16.79
N ILE A 305 -7.17 -6.83 15.84
CA ILE A 305 -7.37 -7.07 14.41
C ILE A 305 -7.30 -8.57 14.11
N GLU A 306 -6.30 -9.27 14.64
CA GLU A 306 -6.15 -10.71 14.44
C GLU A 306 -7.36 -11.49 14.96
N ARG A 307 -7.82 -11.19 16.16
CA ARG A 307 -8.94 -11.88 16.78
C ARG A 307 -10.28 -11.62 16.09
N TYR A 308 -10.55 -10.41 15.63
CA TYR A 308 -11.85 -10.05 15.05
C TYR A 308 -11.93 -10.22 13.53
N PHE A 309 -10.83 -10.07 12.80
CA PHE A 309 -10.87 -10.08 11.34
C PHE A 309 -10.18 -11.29 10.71
N LEU A 310 -9.34 -12.02 11.46
CA LEU A 310 -8.61 -13.18 10.94
C LEU A 310 -9.01 -14.51 11.60
N ASP A 311 -9.84 -14.48 12.64
CA ASP A 311 -10.46 -15.69 13.17
C ASP A 311 -11.66 -16.08 12.30
N TYR A 312 -11.39 -16.87 11.26
CA TYR A 312 -12.42 -17.32 10.33
C TYR A 312 -13.47 -18.22 10.97
N ASN A 313 -13.20 -18.86 12.11
CA ASN A 313 -14.19 -19.67 12.79
C ASN A 313 -15.40 -18.84 13.22
N SER A 314 -15.19 -17.55 13.57
CA SER A 314 -16.28 -16.65 13.91
C SER A 314 -17.17 -16.27 12.72
N TYR A 315 -16.62 -16.27 11.49
CA TYR A 315 -17.37 -15.99 10.25
C TYR A 315 -18.20 -17.17 9.74
N PHE A 316 -17.76 -18.40 10.06
CA PHE A 316 -18.36 -19.63 9.52
C PHE A 316 -19.21 -20.38 10.52
N ASN A 317 -19.53 -19.77 11.66
CA ASN A 317 -20.45 -20.36 12.62
C ASN A 317 -21.79 -20.69 11.95
N GLU A 318 -22.29 -21.91 12.24
CA GLU A 318 -23.60 -22.34 11.75
C GLU A 318 -24.66 -21.34 12.24
N GLY A 319 -25.51 -20.89 11.34
CA GLY A 319 -26.66 -20.06 11.68
C GLY A 319 -27.68 -20.80 12.54
N TYR A 320 -28.74 -20.11 12.92
CA TYR A 320 -29.84 -20.70 13.67
C TYR A 320 -30.39 -21.93 12.94
N LYS A 321 -30.45 -23.06 13.64
CA LYS A 321 -31.08 -24.30 13.17
C LYS A 321 -32.55 -24.29 13.63
N VAL A 322 -33.47 -24.32 12.67
CA VAL A 322 -34.91 -24.46 12.92
C VAL A 322 -35.22 -25.91 13.26
#